data_39db59f4225a96ea6529a89ac8de305b
#
_entry.id   39db59f4225a96ea6529a89ac8de305b
#
_cell.length_a   1.000
_cell.length_b   1.000
_cell.length_c   1.000
_cell.angle_alpha   90.00
_cell.angle_beta   90.00
_cell.angle_gamma   90.00
#
_symmetry.space_group_name_H-M   'P 1'
#
loop_
_entity.id
_entity.type
_entity.pdbx_description
1 polymer ?
#
loop_
_entity_poly.entity_id
_entity_poly.type
_entity_poly.pdbx_seq_one_letter_code
_entity_poly.pdbx_strand_id
1 'polypeptide(L)'
;MKKLILICLMFTSWTMFALDFETSNYYTKNYVFDAQIYSVNTFVSENTLSHQLGDFTPHLNYVQYQGLDKYKESDFGLGSEYKLTDKLTLDAGSWYYYYYSAGDHYFEPYTSLSYDWIVSPTIYFSMITYNNTPRATISFDYNKDITEKLHLNFKPVVGTADYDVRYGYYGLVMNVDYNVNKHFTLFTGGEIDKPFNSLDNSIVYTYSFGIKVSL
;
A
#
# COMPACT_ATOMS: atom_id res chain seq x y z
N MET A 1 -25.12 10.34 28.28
CA MET A 1 -23.74 10.41 28.79
C MET A 1 -23.22 9.09 29.34
N LYS A 2 -23.92 8.38 30.27
CA LYS A 2 -23.42 7.11 30.85
C LYS A 2 -23.14 5.98 29.85
N LYS A 3 -23.93 5.88 28.74
CA LYS A 3 -23.71 4.88 27.67
C LYS A 3 -22.48 5.18 26.82
N LEU A 4 -22.15 6.46 26.59
CA LEU A 4 -20.96 6.86 25.85
C LEU A 4 -19.67 6.57 26.62
N ILE A 5 -19.70 6.78 27.95
CA ILE A 5 -18.59 6.47 28.84
C ILE A 5 -18.33 4.95 28.88
N LEU A 6 -19.40 4.14 28.84
CA LEU A 6 -19.26 2.67 28.84
C LEU A 6 -18.63 2.16 27.52
N ILE A 7 -18.99 2.78 26.39
CA ILE A 7 -18.38 2.47 25.09
C ILE A 7 -16.91 2.88 25.09
N CYS A 8 -16.56 4.08 25.57
CA CYS A 8 -15.17 4.50 25.73
C CYS A 8 -14.38 3.60 26.69
N LEU A 9 -14.97 3.16 27.80
CA LEU A 9 -14.33 2.24 28.74
C LEU A 9 -14.18 0.82 28.15
N MET A 10 -15.10 0.35 27.33
CA MET A 10 -14.91 -0.90 26.59
C MET A 10 -13.80 -0.79 25.56
N PHE A 11 -13.71 0.33 24.85
CA PHE A 11 -12.58 0.58 23.93
C PHE A 11 -11.25 0.70 24.68
N THR A 12 -11.19 1.36 25.82
CA THR A 12 -9.95 1.48 26.61
C THR A 12 -9.53 0.18 27.29
N SER A 13 -10.46 -0.74 27.60
CA SER A 13 -10.12 -2.06 28.12
C SER A 13 -9.66 -3.04 27.02
N TRP A 14 -9.98 -2.78 25.75
CA TRP A 14 -9.49 -3.55 24.60
C TRP A 14 -8.11 -3.06 24.12
N THR A 15 -7.73 -1.83 24.42
CA THR A 15 -6.43 -1.24 24.00
C THR A 15 -5.23 -1.72 24.83
N MET A 16 -5.39 -2.62 25.78
CA MET A 16 -4.26 -3.29 26.45
C MET A 16 -3.70 -4.48 25.63
N PHE A 17 -4.23 -4.78 24.46
CA PHE A 17 -3.72 -5.80 23.57
C PHE A 17 -2.94 -5.13 22.43
N ALA A 18 -1.70 -5.53 22.30
CA ALA A 18 -0.70 -5.08 21.34
C ALA A 18 -1.29 -4.60 20.00
N LEU A 19 -1.51 -3.30 19.86
CA LEU A 19 -1.76 -2.65 18.58
C LEU A 19 -0.40 -2.52 17.88
N ASP A 20 -0.31 -3.05 16.69
CA ASP A 20 0.83 -2.86 15.85
C ASP A 20 0.65 -1.54 15.09
N PHE A 21 1.58 -0.63 15.27
CA PHE A 21 1.61 0.64 14.56
C PHE A 21 2.87 0.72 13.71
N GLU A 22 2.68 1.00 12.44
CA GLU A 22 3.75 1.23 11.50
C GLU A 22 3.58 2.58 10.82
N THR A 23 4.65 3.35 10.68
CA THR A 23 4.67 4.57 9.87
C THR A 23 5.90 4.59 8.98
N SER A 24 5.70 4.90 7.71
CA SER A 24 6.74 5.15 6.73
C SER A 24 6.67 6.58 6.25
N ASN A 25 7.79 7.30 6.28
CA ASN A 25 7.88 8.66 5.77
C ASN A 25 9.00 8.69 4.75
N TYR A 26 8.70 9.06 3.52
CA TYR A 26 9.68 9.02 2.45
C TYR A 26 9.46 10.10 1.39
N TYR A 27 10.52 10.35 0.65
CA TYR A 27 10.50 11.13 -0.57
C TYR A 27 10.51 10.18 -1.76
N THR A 28 9.68 10.47 -2.75
CA THR A 28 9.72 9.82 -4.05
C THR A 28 9.89 10.84 -5.18
N LYS A 29 10.71 10.51 -6.18
CA LYS A 29 10.95 11.40 -7.32
C LYS A 29 9.70 11.57 -8.16
N ASN A 30 9.01 10.47 -8.43
CA ASN A 30 7.75 10.45 -9.16
C ASN A 30 6.76 9.62 -8.32
N TYR A 31 5.58 10.15 -8.05
CA TYR A 31 4.49 9.34 -7.54
C TYR A 31 3.86 8.62 -8.71
N VAL A 32 4.03 7.31 -8.73
CA VAL A 32 3.56 6.42 -9.80
C VAL A 32 2.44 5.56 -9.27
N PHE A 33 1.39 5.43 -10.07
CA PHE A 33 0.26 4.57 -9.79
C PHE A 33 -0.27 4.01 -11.11
N ASP A 34 -0.40 2.68 -11.21
CA ASP A 34 -0.80 1.99 -12.43
C ASP A 34 0.00 2.45 -13.67
N ALA A 35 1.33 2.53 -13.55
CA ALA A 35 2.24 2.99 -14.58
C ALA A 35 1.98 4.43 -15.11
N GLN A 36 1.38 5.28 -14.31
CA GLN A 36 1.20 6.72 -14.59
C GLN A 36 1.86 7.58 -13.52
N ILE A 37 2.43 8.71 -13.92
CA ILE A 37 2.99 9.70 -13.00
C ILE A 37 1.88 10.69 -12.61
N TYR A 38 1.53 10.72 -11.33
CA TYR A 38 0.54 11.65 -10.77
C TYR A 38 1.19 12.91 -10.23
N SER A 39 2.40 12.81 -9.70
CA SER A 39 3.12 13.93 -9.11
C SER A 39 4.62 13.71 -9.20
N VAL A 40 5.38 14.79 -9.12
CA VAL A 40 6.84 14.78 -9.07
C VAL A 40 7.36 15.38 -7.77
N ASN A 41 8.49 14.85 -7.27
CA ASN A 41 9.09 15.30 -6.01
C ASN A 41 8.09 15.27 -4.85
N THR A 42 7.54 14.09 -4.56
CA THR A 42 6.45 13.93 -3.60
C THR A 42 6.98 13.42 -2.27
N PHE A 43 6.52 14.03 -1.18
CA PHE A 43 6.64 13.49 0.16
C PHE A 43 5.43 12.62 0.46
N VAL A 44 5.69 11.43 1.00
CA VAL A 44 4.66 10.47 1.35
C VAL A 44 4.78 10.11 2.83
N SER A 45 3.65 10.07 3.50
CA SER A 45 3.51 9.56 4.87
C SER A 45 2.47 8.46 4.87
N GLU A 46 2.87 7.24 5.13
CA GLU A 46 2.01 6.06 5.23
C GLU A 46 1.94 5.63 6.69
N ASN A 47 0.75 5.37 7.18
CA ASN A 47 0.51 4.96 8.55
C ASN A 47 -0.45 3.77 8.55
N THR A 48 -0.07 2.71 9.25
CA THR A 48 -0.88 1.50 9.41
C THR A 48 -1.08 1.22 10.89
N LEU A 49 -2.32 0.97 11.26
CA LEU A 49 -2.70 0.46 12.56
C LEU A 49 -3.38 -0.89 12.36
N SER A 50 -2.88 -1.93 12.99
CA SER A 50 -3.44 -3.27 12.91
C SER A 50 -3.52 -3.95 14.26
N HIS A 51 -4.31 -5.01 14.33
CA HIS A 51 -4.43 -5.82 15.53
C HIS A 51 -4.77 -7.26 15.20
N GLN A 52 -3.88 -8.18 15.55
CA GLN A 52 -4.10 -9.59 15.27
C GLN A 52 -5.07 -10.22 16.29
N LEU A 53 -6.15 -10.81 15.81
CA LEU A 53 -7.18 -11.52 16.57
C LEU A 53 -7.30 -12.97 16.08
N GLY A 54 -6.36 -13.82 16.45
CA GLY A 54 -6.25 -15.17 15.91
C GLY A 54 -5.92 -15.15 14.41
N ASP A 55 -6.81 -15.70 13.59
CA ASP A 55 -6.64 -15.73 12.13
C ASP A 55 -7.14 -14.45 11.43
N PHE A 56 -7.67 -13.50 12.17
CA PHE A 56 -8.26 -12.26 11.69
C PHE A 56 -7.41 -11.05 12.10
N THR A 57 -7.05 -10.17 11.18
CA THR A 57 -6.26 -8.97 11.43
C THR A 57 -6.92 -7.76 10.80
N PRO A 58 -7.80 -7.01 11.51
CA PRO A 58 -8.29 -5.74 11.04
C PRO A 58 -7.16 -4.73 10.93
N HIS A 59 -7.21 -3.88 9.92
CA HIS A 59 -6.24 -2.81 9.72
C HIS A 59 -6.89 -1.51 9.24
N LEU A 60 -6.28 -0.41 9.65
CA LEU A 60 -6.60 0.94 9.22
C LEU A 60 -5.33 1.55 8.62
N ASN A 61 -5.46 2.09 7.42
CA ASN A 61 -4.36 2.73 6.72
C ASN A 61 -4.68 4.20 6.49
N TYR A 62 -3.68 5.04 6.61
CA TYR A 62 -3.75 6.44 6.21
C TYR A 62 -2.50 6.80 5.45
N VAL A 63 -2.67 7.27 4.22
CA VAL A 63 -1.57 7.71 3.37
C VAL A 63 -1.80 9.16 2.97
N GLN A 64 -0.75 9.95 3.04
CA GLN A 64 -0.76 11.34 2.62
C GLN A 64 0.35 11.58 1.60
N TYR A 65 -0.02 12.21 0.49
CA TYR A 65 0.89 12.62 -0.56
C TYR A 65 0.95 14.14 -0.65
N GLN A 66 2.15 14.69 -0.74
CA GLN A 66 2.38 16.11 -0.91
C GLN A 66 3.49 16.36 -1.94
N GLY A 67 3.09 16.62 -3.17
CA GLY A 67 3.99 16.99 -4.26
C GLY A 67 4.43 18.46 -4.19
N LEU A 68 5.64 18.74 -4.64
CA LEU A 68 6.13 20.11 -4.82
C LEU A 68 5.43 20.85 -5.96
N ASP A 69 4.77 20.13 -6.85
CA ASP A 69 3.91 20.62 -7.94
C ASP A 69 2.50 21.02 -7.50
N LYS A 70 2.25 21.11 -6.17
CA LYS A 70 0.96 21.38 -5.53
C LYS A 70 0.00 20.18 -5.49
N TYR A 71 0.42 19.02 -5.95
CA TYR A 71 -0.37 17.81 -5.78
C TYR A 71 -0.55 17.50 -4.29
N LYS A 72 -1.78 17.18 -3.90
CA LYS A 72 -2.12 16.74 -2.55
C LYS A 72 -3.23 15.71 -2.62
N GLU A 73 -3.01 14.59 -1.92
CA GLU A 73 -3.95 13.49 -1.81
C GLU A 73 -3.89 12.92 -0.39
N SER A 74 -5.02 12.42 0.09
CA SER A 74 -5.10 11.64 1.32
C SER A 74 -5.97 10.43 1.09
N ASP A 75 -5.43 9.27 1.43
CA ASP A 75 -6.09 7.99 1.27
C ASP A 75 -6.35 7.35 2.62
N PHE A 76 -7.55 6.86 2.80
CA PHE A 76 -7.98 6.15 4.00
C PHE A 76 -8.37 4.73 3.60
N GLY A 77 -7.66 3.75 4.11
CA GLY A 77 -7.94 2.34 3.91
C GLY A 77 -8.52 1.71 5.18
N LEU A 78 -9.57 0.95 5.04
CA LEU A 78 -10.11 0.08 6.07
C LEU A 78 -10.27 -1.31 5.50
N GLY A 79 -9.69 -2.29 6.15
CA GLY A 79 -9.74 -3.67 5.69
C GLY A 79 -9.46 -4.67 6.77
N SER A 80 -9.38 -5.92 6.37
CA SER A 80 -9.01 -7.00 7.24
C SER A 80 -8.43 -8.18 6.48
N GLU A 81 -7.35 -8.72 7.02
CA GLU A 81 -6.77 -9.98 6.59
C GLU A 81 -7.42 -11.15 7.33
N TYR A 82 -7.61 -12.24 6.63
CA TYR A 82 -8.05 -13.51 7.19
C TYR A 82 -7.15 -14.66 6.69
N LYS A 83 -6.50 -15.34 7.60
CA LYS A 83 -5.69 -16.54 7.30
C LYS A 83 -6.62 -17.71 7.01
N LEU A 84 -6.76 -18.07 5.73
CA LEU A 84 -7.55 -19.22 5.29
C LEU A 84 -6.82 -20.53 5.61
N THR A 85 -5.50 -20.51 5.54
CA THR A 85 -4.57 -21.58 5.94
C THR A 85 -3.26 -20.96 6.45
N ASP A 86 -2.32 -21.77 6.92
CA ASP A 86 -0.98 -21.31 7.32
C ASP A 86 -0.22 -20.57 6.20
N LYS A 87 -0.64 -20.75 4.95
CA LYS A 87 0.01 -20.18 3.76
C LYS A 87 -0.87 -19.28 2.91
N LEU A 88 -2.18 -19.31 3.11
CA LEU A 88 -3.11 -18.60 2.26
C LEU A 88 -3.83 -17.54 3.07
N THR A 89 -3.68 -16.29 2.67
CA THR A 89 -4.32 -15.13 3.32
C THR A 89 -5.22 -14.43 2.32
N LEU A 90 -6.45 -14.17 2.74
CA LEU A 90 -7.42 -13.31 2.06
C LEU A 90 -7.39 -11.94 2.77
N ASP A 91 -7.26 -10.88 2.01
CA ASP A 91 -7.48 -9.51 2.50
C ASP A 91 -8.61 -8.87 1.71
N ALA A 92 -9.49 -8.14 2.41
CA ALA A 92 -10.58 -7.42 1.79
C ALA A 92 -10.88 -6.12 2.55
N GLY A 93 -11.25 -5.10 1.79
CA GLY A 93 -11.50 -3.80 2.36
C GLY A 93 -11.93 -2.77 1.35
N SER A 94 -11.71 -1.52 1.68
CA SER A 94 -11.92 -0.41 0.77
C SER A 94 -10.96 0.72 1.06
N TRP A 95 -10.61 1.44 0.02
CA TRP A 95 -9.92 2.71 0.07
C TRP A 95 -10.89 3.85 -0.20
N TYR A 96 -10.65 4.99 0.45
CA TYR A 96 -11.25 6.28 0.16
C TYR A 96 -10.15 7.25 -0.18
N TYR A 97 -10.19 7.77 -1.39
CA TYR A 97 -9.22 8.71 -1.94
C TYR A 97 -9.80 10.11 -1.94
N TYR A 98 -9.01 11.10 -1.52
CA TYR A 98 -9.39 12.49 -1.56
C TYR A 98 -8.30 13.36 -2.17
N TYR A 99 -8.59 13.93 -3.34
CA TYR A 99 -7.71 14.80 -4.11
C TYR A 99 -8.01 16.27 -3.80
N TYR A 100 -7.17 16.92 -2.98
CA TYR A 100 -7.39 18.30 -2.55
C TYR A 100 -7.37 19.31 -3.69
N SER A 101 -6.55 19.10 -4.70
CA SER A 101 -6.38 20.02 -5.84
C SER A 101 -7.58 20.06 -6.76
N ALA A 102 -8.29 18.95 -6.92
CA ALA A 102 -9.47 18.82 -7.76
C ALA A 102 -10.78 18.88 -6.95
N GLY A 103 -10.72 18.62 -5.64
CA GLY A 103 -11.91 18.41 -4.80
C GLY A 103 -12.62 17.10 -5.08
N ASP A 104 -11.98 16.19 -5.82
CA ASP A 104 -12.52 14.91 -6.21
C ASP A 104 -12.28 13.87 -5.13
N HIS A 105 -13.19 12.91 -5.06
CA HIS A 105 -13.07 11.78 -4.15
C HIS A 105 -13.74 10.53 -4.72
N TYR A 106 -13.22 9.36 -4.36
CA TYR A 106 -13.84 8.09 -4.76
C TYR A 106 -13.53 6.97 -3.78
N PHE A 107 -14.31 5.90 -3.87
CA PHE A 107 -14.09 4.65 -3.16
C PHE A 107 -13.54 3.59 -4.09
N GLU A 108 -12.72 2.72 -3.54
CA GLU A 108 -12.18 1.56 -4.22
C GLU A 108 -12.30 0.34 -3.30
N PRO A 109 -13.41 -0.41 -3.35
CA PRO A 109 -13.46 -1.72 -2.71
C PRO A 109 -12.45 -2.65 -3.36
N TYR A 110 -11.79 -3.46 -2.54
CA TYR A 110 -10.78 -4.39 -3.00
C TYR A 110 -10.86 -5.74 -2.32
N THR A 111 -10.25 -6.73 -2.95
CA THR A 111 -9.91 -8.01 -2.34
C THR A 111 -8.58 -8.48 -2.90
N SER A 112 -7.78 -9.14 -2.06
CA SER A 112 -6.56 -9.79 -2.49
C SER A 112 -6.41 -11.17 -1.88
N LEU A 113 -5.69 -12.03 -2.58
CA LEU A 113 -5.35 -13.37 -2.15
C LEU A 113 -3.84 -13.54 -2.28
N SER A 114 -3.19 -13.83 -1.15
CA SER A 114 -1.73 -14.01 -1.07
C SER A 114 -1.40 -15.42 -0.64
N TYR A 115 -0.36 -15.99 -1.24
CA TYR A 115 0.15 -17.31 -0.87
C TYR A 115 1.60 -17.22 -0.41
N ASP A 116 1.86 -17.62 0.84
CA ASP A 116 3.21 -17.62 1.43
C ASP A 116 4.07 -18.75 0.83
N TRP A 117 5.02 -18.35 -0.01
CA TRP A 117 6.01 -19.20 -0.66
C TRP A 117 7.31 -18.38 -0.88
N ILE A 118 8.31 -19.00 -1.54
CA ILE A 118 9.62 -18.36 -1.84
C ILE A 118 9.46 -17.03 -2.61
N VAL A 119 8.45 -16.94 -3.48
CA VAL A 119 8.12 -15.75 -4.28
C VAL A 119 6.66 -15.38 -4.05
N SER A 120 6.23 -15.26 -2.85
CA SER A 120 4.87 -14.98 -2.37
C SER A 120 3.95 -14.30 -3.40
N PRO A 121 3.21 -15.06 -4.24
CA PRO A 121 2.30 -14.49 -5.21
C PRO A 121 1.10 -13.86 -4.52
N THR A 122 0.69 -12.69 -5.02
CA THR A 122 -0.53 -12.00 -4.61
C THR A 122 -1.36 -11.66 -5.84
N ILE A 123 -2.65 -11.97 -5.78
CA ILE A 123 -3.64 -11.53 -6.76
C ILE A 123 -4.51 -10.48 -6.07
N TYR A 124 -4.60 -9.31 -6.67
CA TYR A 124 -5.40 -8.19 -6.17
C TYR A 124 -6.45 -7.80 -7.19
N PHE A 125 -7.68 -7.57 -6.73
CA PHE A 125 -8.79 -7.06 -7.52
C PHE A 125 -9.41 -5.88 -6.81
N SER A 126 -9.76 -4.85 -7.58
CA SER A 126 -10.49 -3.71 -7.07
C SER A 126 -11.41 -3.08 -8.11
N MET A 127 -12.24 -2.14 -7.66
CA MET A 127 -13.15 -1.38 -8.51
C MET A 127 -13.13 0.08 -8.10
N ILE A 128 -12.62 0.96 -8.95
CA ILE A 128 -12.75 2.40 -8.75
C ILE A 128 -14.19 2.82 -9.03
N THR A 129 -14.90 3.29 -8.00
CA THR A 129 -16.33 3.56 -8.09
C THR A 129 -16.68 4.80 -8.91
N TYR A 130 -15.76 5.75 -9.05
CA TYR A 130 -15.98 6.99 -9.81
C TYR A 130 -16.37 6.73 -11.27
N ASN A 131 -15.72 5.79 -11.93
CA ASN A 131 -15.96 5.47 -13.34
C ASN A 131 -16.25 3.98 -13.59
N ASN A 132 -16.45 3.20 -12.51
CA ASN A 132 -16.60 1.75 -12.53
C ASN A 132 -15.40 1.03 -13.19
N THR A 133 -14.19 1.52 -12.93
CA THR A 133 -12.97 0.96 -13.48
C THR A 133 -12.53 -0.27 -12.69
N PRO A 134 -12.61 -1.47 -13.27
CA PRO A 134 -12.02 -2.65 -12.67
C PRO A 134 -10.50 -2.64 -12.81
N ARG A 135 -9.82 -3.07 -11.75
CA ARG A 135 -8.37 -3.25 -11.69
C ARG A 135 -8.06 -4.67 -11.26
N ALA A 136 -7.03 -5.22 -11.85
CA ALA A 136 -6.49 -6.52 -11.44
C ALA A 136 -4.97 -6.45 -11.49
N THR A 137 -4.32 -6.97 -10.46
CA THR A 137 -2.87 -7.02 -10.37
C THR A 137 -2.43 -8.39 -9.88
N ILE A 138 -1.37 -8.91 -10.47
CA ILE A 138 -0.64 -10.07 -9.97
C ILE A 138 0.77 -9.61 -9.66
N SER A 139 1.23 -9.87 -8.45
CA SER A 139 2.60 -9.57 -8.02
C SER A 139 3.25 -10.80 -7.40
N PHE A 140 4.59 -10.78 -7.35
CA PHE A 140 5.40 -11.83 -6.76
C PHE A 140 6.43 -11.17 -5.84
N ASP A 141 6.27 -11.32 -4.53
CA ASP A 141 7.19 -10.75 -3.57
C ASP A 141 8.33 -11.73 -3.25
N TYR A 142 9.54 -11.33 -3.59
CA TYR A 142 10.76 -12.05 -3.20
C TYR A 142 11.55 -11.21 -2.20
N ASN A 143 11.63 -11.70 -0.97
CA ASN A 143 12.38 -11.07 0.11
C ASN A 143 13.64 -11.88 0.40
N LYS A 144 14.78 -11.21 0.57
CA LYS A 144 16.04 -11.85 0.89
C LYS A 144 16.82 -11.07 1.92
N ASP A 145 17.16 -11.73 3.01
CA ASP A 145 18.10 -11.24 4.00
C ASP A 145 19.52 -11.41 3.47
N ILE A 146 20.22 -10.30 3.28
CA ILE A 146 21.65 -10.28 2.92
C ILE A 146 22.49 -10.38 4.19
N THR A 147 22.05 -9.68 5.22
CA THR A 147 22.58 -9.76 6.59
C THR A 147 21.43 -9.65 7.58
N GLU A 148 21.66 -9.75 8.88
CA GLU A 148 20.67 -9.52 9.93
C GLU A 148 20.03 -8.12 9.88
N LYS A 149 20.69 -7.16 9.23
CA LYS A 149 20.24 -5.77 9.13
C LYS A 149 19.88 -5.32 7.74
N LEU A 150 20.34 -6.02 6.70
CA LEU A 150 20.17 -5.62 5.31
C LEU A 150 19.25 -6.60 4.59
N HIS A 151 18.13 -6.11 4.11
CA HIS A 151 17.10 -6.86 3.43
C HIS A 151 16.90 -6.31 2.03
N LEU A 152 16.67 -7.19 1.07
CA LEU A 152 16.28 -6.86 -0.30
C LEU A 152 14.86 -7.35 -0.52
N ASN A 153 14.04 -6.50 -1.11
CA ASN A 153 12.75 -6.86 -1.67
C ASN A 153 12.76 -6.65 -3.18
N PHE A 154 12.19 -7.61 -3.89
CA PHE A 154 12.08 -7.61 -5.32
C PHE A 154 10.67 -8.08 -5.70
N LYS A 155 9.91 -7.21 -6.36
CA LYS A 155 8.49 -7.43 -6.63
C LYS A 155 8.15 -7.13 -8.08
N PRO A 156 8.23 -8.11 -8.99
CA PRO A 156 7.62 -7.99 -10.32
C PRO A 156 6.09 -7.93 -10.21
N VAL A 157 5.49 -7.11 -11.06
CA VAL A 157 4.06 -6.82 -11.08
C VAL A 157 3.56 -6.87 -12.52
N VAL A 158 2.37 -7.42 -12.71
CA VAL A 158 1.57 -7.29 -13.94
C VAL A 158 0.18 -6.85 -13.53
N GLY A 159 -0.30 -5.78 -14.13
CA GLY A 159 -1.61 -5.22 -13.79
C GLY A 159 -2.40 -4.78 -15.00
N THR A 160 -3.67 -4.53 -14.78
CA THR A 160 -4.57 -3.89 -15.73
C THR A 160 -5.31 -2.77 -15.04
N ALA A 161 -5.51 -1.67 -15.75
CA ALA A 161 -6.38 -0.58 -15.34
C ALA A 161 -7.27 -0.20 -16.51
N ASP A 162 -8.51 0.15 -16.24
CA ASP A 162 -9.52 0.49 -17.24
C ASP A 162 -10.07 1.89 -16.93
N TYR A 163 -9.21 2.90 -17.16
CA TYR A 163 -9.62 4.30 -17.07
C TYR A 163 -10.42 4.69 -18.33
N ASP A 164 -10.06 5.77 -19.01
CA ASP A 164 -10.67 6.15 -20.28
C ASP A 164 -10.29 5.21 -21.43
N VAL A 165 -9.14 4.55 -21.31
CA VAL A 165 -8.63 3.53 -22.23
C VAL A 165 -8.10 2.36 -21.42
N ARG A 166 -8.61 1.16 -21.71
CA ARG A 166 -8.10 -0.07 -21.09
C ARG A 166 -6.65 -0.30 -21.49
N TYR A 167 -5.78 -0.38 -20.51
CA TYR A 167 -4.38 -0.75 -20.72
C TYR A 167 -3.92 -1.75 -19.66
N GLY A 168 -2.86 -2.48 -20.00
CA GLY A 168 -2.12 -3.27 -19.06
C GLY A 168 -0.74 -2.65 -18.81
N TYR A 169 -0.09 -3.09 -17.75
CA TYR A 169 1.29 -2.73 -17.47
C TYR A 169 2.03 -3.90 -16.84
N TYR A 170 3.33 -3.87 -16.96
CA TYR A 170 4.23 -4.70 -16.16
C TYR A 170 5.25 -3.80 -15.49
N GLY A 171 5.60 -4.14 -14.28
CA GLY A 171 6.48 -3.34 -13.46
C GLY A 171 7.42 -4.18 -12.62
N LEU A 172 8.36 -3.49 -12.02
CA LEU A 172 9.33 -4.05 -11.11
C LEU A 172 9.59 -3.05 -9.99
N VAL A 173 9.25 -3.44 -8.78
CA VAL A 173 9.62 -2.71 -7.56
C VAL A 173 10.83 -3.38 -6.94
N MET A 174 11.79 -2.57 -6.52
CA MET A 174 12.99 -3.03 -5.78
C MET A 174 13.20 -2.13 -4.57
N ASN A 175 13.39 -2.73 -3.41
CA ASN A 175 13.69 -2.01 -2.18
C ASN A 175 14.90 -2.62 -1.47
N VAL A 176 15.64 -1.76 -0.79
CA VAL A 176 16.72 -2.10 0.11
C VAL A 176 16.40 -1.50 1.46
N ASP A 177 16.25 -2.34 2.46
CA ASP A 177 15.93 -1.96 3.82
C ASP A 177 17.14 -2.20 4.72
N TYR A 178 17.49 -1.22 5.56
CA TYR A 178 18.53 -1.33 6.57
C TYR A 178 17.95 -1.10 7.96
N ASN A 179 17.88 -2.16 8.76
CA ASN A 179 17.38 -2.12 10.13
C ASN A 179 18.44 -1.49 11.05
N VAL A 180 18.25 -0.24 11.43
CA VAL A 180 19.08 0.45 12.43
C VAL A 180 18.91 -0.25 13.79
N ASN A 181 17.67 -0.56 14.16
CA ASN A 181 17.28 -1.37 15.31
C ASN A 181 15.88 -1.99 15.06
N LYS A 182 15.29 -2.64 16.07
CA LYS A 182 13.99 -3.33 15.93
C LYS A 182 12.81 -2.41 15.63
N HIS A 183 12.96 -1.09 15.79
CA HIS A 183 11.89 -0.10 15.58
C HIS A 183 12.16 0.85 14.40
N PHE A 184 13.40 0.95 13.95
CA PHE A 184 13.80 1.91 12.93
C PHE A 184 14.46 1.22 11.74
N THR A 185 13.93 1.46 10.57
CA THR A 185 14.47 1.00 9.30
C THR A 185 14.68 2.21 8.37
N LEU A 186 15.86 2.31 7.79
CA LEU A 186 16.12 3.18 6.65
C LEU A 186 15.85 2.38 5.38
N PHE A 187 15.19 2.97 4.41
CA PHE A 187 14.98 2.30 3.14
C PHE A 187 15.25 3.19 1.95
N THR A 188 15.61 2.55 0.86
CA THR A 188 15.65 3.16 -0.47
C THR A 188 15.13 2.15 -1.47
N GLY A 189 14.49 2.65 -2.51
CA GLY A 189 13.92 1.78 -3.51
C GLY A 189 13.63 2.49 -4.80
N GLY A 190 13.06 1.76 -5.73
CA GLY A 190 12.61 2.28 -7.01
C GLY A 190 11.64 1.35 -7.67
N GLU A 191 10.92 1.90 -8.61
CA GLU A 191 9.94 1.22 -9.43
C GLU A 191 10.15 1.60 -10.88
N ILE A 192 10.02 0.63 -11.75
CA ILE A 192 10.05 0.80 -13.21
C ILE A 192 8.81 0.13 -13.74
N ASP A 193 7.96 0.90 -14.40
CA ASP A 193 6.74 0.40 -15.03
C ASP A 193 6.75 0.67 -16.52
N LYS A 194 6.16 -0.23 -17.25
CA LYS A 194 5.92 -0.06 -18.69
C LYS A 194 4.49 -0.41 -19.02
N PRO A 195 3.67 0.55 -19.43
CA PRO A 195 2.35 0.27 -19.95
C PRO A 195 2.43 -0.45 -21.29
N PHE A 196 1.43 -1.27 -21.59
CA PHE A 196 1.24 -1.89 -22.90
C PHE A 196 -0.23 -1.74 -23.31
N ASN A 197 -0.49 -1.69 -24.60
CA ASN A 197 -1.80 -1.37 -25.19
C ASN A 197 -2.36 0.01 -24.81
N SER A 198 -1.50 0.94 -24.44
CA SER A 198 -1.86 2.34 -24.19
C SER A 198 -1.43 3.23 -25.35
N LEU A 199 -1.94 4.45 -25.41
CA LEU A 199 -1.51 5.48 -26.37
C LEU A 199 -0.06 5.93 -26.12
N ASP A 200 0.35 5.92 -24.85
CA ASP A 200 1.72 6.19 -24.42
C ASP A 200 2.33 4.91 -23.81
N ASN A 201 3.35 4.38 -24.50
CA ASN A 201 4.10 3.20 -24.05
C ASN A 201 5.45 3.59 -23.42
N SER A 202 5.61 4.82 -22.98
CA SER A 202 6.82 5.29 -22.31
C SER A 202 7.07 4.54 -21.02
N ILE A 203 8.33 4.24 -20.74
CA ILE A 203 8.73 3.67 -19.45
C ILE A 203 8.63 4.75 -18.38
N VAL A 204 7.92 4.44 -17.33
CA VAL A 204 7.83 5.25 -16.11
C VAL A 204 8.77 4.68 -15.08
N TYR A 205 9.49 5.52 -14.38
CA TYR A 205 10.36 5.10 -13.28
C TYR A 205 10.32 6.09 -12.12
N THR A 206 10.55 5.58 -10.95
CA THR A 206 10.72 6.38 -9.74
C THR A 206 11.83 5.83 -8.87
N TYR A 207 12.28 6.65 -7.93
CA TYR A 207 13.09 6.21 -6.79
C TYR A 207 12.60 6.90 -5.53
N SER A 208 12.76 6.21 -4.43
CA SER A 208 12.34 6.67 -3.11
C SER A 208 13.41 6.41 -2.07
N PHE A 209 13.40 7.18 -1.01
CA PHE A 209 14.17 6.92 0.20
C PHE A 209 13.43 7.46 1.41
N GLY A 210 13.56 6.80 2.54
CA GLY A 210 12.81 7.18 3.71
C GLY A 210 13.16 6.41 4.97
N ILE A 211 12.30 6.59 5.94
CA ILE A 211 12.38 5.97 7.27
C ILE A 211 11.06 5.28 7.57
N LYS A 212 11.15 4.08 8.10
CA LYS A 212 10.04 3.30 8.62
C LYS A 212 10.20 3.13 10.13
N VAL A 213 9.11 3.30 10.87
CA VAL A 213 9.05 3.10 12.32
C VAL A 213 7.95 2.10 12.63
N SER A 214 8.29 1.06 13.40
CA SER A 214 7.35 0.02 13.84
C SER A 214 7.36 -0.06 15.38
N LEU A 215 6.17 0.00 16.01
CA LEU A 215 5.98 0.02 17.46
C LEU A 215 5.07 -1.13 17.91
#